data_aa9624527debb1219898480fb5cf8149
#
_entry.id   aa9624527debb1219898480fb5cf8149
#
_cell.length_a   1.000
_cell.length_b   1.000
_cell.length_c   1.000
_cell.angle_alpha   90.00
_cell.angle_beta   90.00
_cell.angle_gamma   90.00
#
_symmetry.space_group_name_H-M   'P 1'
#
loop_
_entity.id
_entity.type
_entity.pdbx_description
1 polymer ?
#
loop_
_entity_poly.entity_id
_entity_poly.type
_entity_poly.pdbx_seq_one_letter_code
_entity_poly.pdbx_strand_id
1 'polypeptide(L)'
;MKRLFAISVCVLLAVCLITSFSFAAEKREKFGVDKRADMAKRVTFKPSTEKIRWKMVMPWSKGLLFYDIASHFCDSVRLASAGRLDIKPFSAGELVPAMETFDAVSQGTAQAGHDWPGYWKGKNEAFVAFASVPFGLDAEGYNIWLYEKGGAEMMNDLYGQFNMVALPGGQCGQELGLFSNKRATKMSDFKGMRVRTPGWYMDIMNNLGAS
;
A
#
# COMPACT_ATOMS: atom_id res chain seq x y z
N MET A 1 -23.20 -62.85 -9.79
CA MET A 1 -21.90 -62.15 -9.76
C MET A 1 -22.03 -60.65 -10.06
N LYS A 2 -22.73 -60.19 -11.12
CA LYS A 2 -22.81 -58.74 -11.48
C LYS A 2 -23.48 -57.85 -10.42
N ARG A 3 -24.48 -58.34 -9.67
CA ARG A 3 -25.18 -57.55 -8.63
C ARG A 3 -24.34 -57.36 -7.35
N LEU A 4 -23.55 -58.34 -6.95
CA LEU A 4 -22.65 -58.21 -5.80
C LEU A 4 -21.48 -57.24 -6.07
N PHE A 5 -21.01 -57.17 -7.30
CA PHE A 5 -19.95 -56.27 -7.71
C PHE A 5 -20.44 -54.81 -7.71
N ALA A 6 -21.66 -54.53 -8.16
CA ALA A 6 -22.25 -53.20 -8.15
C ALA A 6 -22.48 -52.67 -6.73
N ILE A 7 -22.93 -53.51 -5.77
CA ILE A 7 -23.12 -53.13 -4.38
C ILE A 7 -21.77 -52.82 -3.70
N SER A 8 -20.71 -53.58 -3.99
CA SER A 8 -19.38 -53.36 -3.45
C SER A 8 -18.77 -52.07 -3.94
N VAL A 9 -18.98 -51.70 -5.21
CA VAL A 9 -18.49 -50.41 -5.78
C VAL A 9 -19.25 -49.22 -5.20
N CYS A 10 -20.57 -49.33 -4.98
CA CYS A 10 -21.35 -48.25 -4.37
C CYS A 10 -20.97 -48.01 -2.89
N VAL A 11 -20.68 -49.07 -2.13
CA VAL A 11 -20.22 -48.94 -0.74
C VAL A 11 -18.83 -48.30 -0.68
N LEU A 12 -17.91 -48.67 -1.56
CA LEU A 12 -16.56 -48.06 -1.65
C LEU A 12 -16.64 -46.57 -2.02
N LEU A 13 -17.51 -46.19 -2.96
CA LEU A 13 -17.70 -44.77 -3.32
C LEU A 13 -18.34 -43.96 -2.19
N ALA A 14 -19.29 -44.54 -1.44
CA ALA A 14 -19.89 -43.89 -0.27
C ALA A 14 -18.88 -43.69 0.86
N VAL A 15 -18.00 -44.64 1.12
CA VAL A 15 -16.93 -44.52 2.13
C VAL A 15 -15.91 -43.47 1.69
N CYS A 16 -15.54 -43.41 0.43
CA CYS A 16 -14.64 -42.36 -0.09
C CYS A 16 -15.23 -40.95 0.01
N LEU A 17 -16.53 -40.78 -0.21
CA LEU A 17 -17.23 -39.51 -0.04
C LEU A 17 -17.30 -39.08 1.42
N ILE A 18 -17.57 -39.99 2.34
CA ILE A 18 -17.62 -39.67 3.79
C ILE A 18 -16.25 -39.31 4.32
N THR A 19 -15.19 -40.03 3.93
CA THR A 19 -13.82 -39.71 4.33
C THR A 19 -13.33 -38.39 3.75
N SER A 20 -13.70 -38.07 2.51
CA SER A 20 -13.36 -36.76 1.89
C SER A 20 -14.07 -35.61 2.59
N PHE A 21 -15.32 -35.79 3.02
CA PHE A 21 -16.06 -34.76 3.78
C PHE A 21 -15.48 -34.55 5.18
N SER A 22 -15.10 -35.63 5.88
CA SER A 22 -14.46 -35.53 7.20
C SER A 22 -13.10 -34.85 7.13
N PHE A 23 -12.29 -35.15 6.10
CA PHE A 23 -10.99 -34.50 5.89
C PHE A 23 -11.13 -33.04 5.55
N ALA A 24 -12.15 -32.64 4.77
CA ALA A 24 -12.44 -31.24 4.46
C ALA A 24 -12.95 -30.47 5.70
N ALA A 25 -13.73 -31.08 6.56
CA ALA A 25 -14.19 -30.49 7.81
C ALA A 25 -13.04 -30.29 8.80
N GLU A 26 -12.17 -31.30 8.98
CA GLU A 26 -10.96 -31.20 9.82
C GLU A 26 -9.98 -30.11 9.32
N LYS A 27 -9.84 -29.97 7.98
CA LYS A 27 -9.00 -28.94 7.38
C LYS A 27 -9.56 -27.53 7.60
N ARG A 28 -10.90 -27.37 7.60
CA ARG A 28 -11.57 -26.09 7.93
C ARG A 28 -11.35 -25.70 9.40
N GLU A 29 -11.40 -26.64 10.31
CA GLU A 29 -11.16 -26.38 11.73
C GLU A 29 -9.71 -25.97 12.01
N LYS A 30 -8.73 -26.60 11.34
CA LYS A 30 -7.30 -26.25 11.41
C LYS A 30 -7.00 -24.84 10.90
N PHE A 31 -7.73 -24.35 9.91
CA PHE A 31 -7.53 -22.98 9.36
C PHE A 31 -8.32 -21.89 10.11
N GLY A 32 -9.01 -22.22 11.19
CA GLY A 32 -9.69 -21.23 12.03
C GLY A 32 -10.85 -20.48 11.35
N VAL A 33 -11.39 -21.01 10.22
CA VAL A 33 -12.50 -20.39 9.48
C VAL A 33 -13.75 -20.31 10.34
N ASP A 34 -14.01 -21.31 11.17
CA ASP A 34 -15.17 -21.31 12.07
C ASP A 34 -15.00 -20.36 13.25
N LYS A 35 -13.76 -20.13 13.72
CA LYS A 35 -13.47 -19.13 14.77
C LYS A 35 -13.77 -17.71 14.34
N ARG A 36 -13.63 -17.38 13.04
CA ARG A 36 -13.98 -16.05 12.51
C ARG A 36 -15.48 -15.80 12.52
N ALA A 37 -16.28 -16.82 12.20
CA ALA A 37 -17.74 -16.72 12.27
C ALA A 37 -18.23 -16.56 13.71
N ASP A 38 -17.61 -17.22 14.66
CA ASP A 38 -17.92 -17.10 16.10
C ASP A 38 -17.46 -15.75 16.68
N MET A 39 -16.32 -15.21 16.25
CA MET A 39 -15.89 -13.87 16.65
C MET A 39 -16.83 -12.79 16.11
N ALA A 40 -17.32 -12.92 14.87
CA ALA A 40 -18.28 -11.97 14.29
C ALA A 40 -19.61 -11.94 15.07
N LYS A 41 -20.03 -13.06 15.67
CA LYS A 41 -21.23 -13.11 16.51
C LYS A 41 -21.07 -12.48 17.89
N ARG A 42 -19.85 -12.33 18.39
CA ARG A 42 -19.54 -11.80 19.74
C ARG A 42 -19.25 -10.30 19.77
N VAL A 43 -18.98 -9.70 18.63
CA VAL A 43 -18.70 -8.27 18.55
C VAL A 43 -20.00 -7.49 18.37
N THR A 44 -20.64 -7.13 19.47
CA THR A 44 -21.71 -6.12 19.45
C THR A 44 -21.07 -4.75 19.25
N PHE A 45 -21.01 -4.30 18.00
CA PHE A 45 -20.64 -2.93 17.69
C PHE A 45 -21.71 -1.98 18.20
N LYS A 46 -21.40 -1.22 19.24
CA LYS A 46 -22.14 0.03 19.53
C LYS A 46 -21.50 1.12 18.67
N PRO A 47 -22.16 1.61 17.62
CA PRO A 47 -21.58 2.68 16.81
C PRO A 47 -21.40 3.92 17.70
N SER A 48 -20.19 4.45 17.76
CA SER A 48 -19.93 5.74 18.37
C SER A 48 -20.69 6.82 17.59
N THR A 49 -21.27 7.79 18.28
CA THR A 49 -21.89 8.99 17.69
C THR A 49 -20.89 10.14 17.56
N GLU A 50 -19.68 9.95 18.05
CA GLU A 50 -18.62 10.96 18.00
C GLU A 50 -18.24 11.26 16.56
N LYS A 51 -18.10 12.56 16.25
CA LYS A 51 -17.61 13.06 14.96
C LYS A 51 -16.15 13.45 15.09
N ILE A 52 -15.32 12.80 14.29
CA ILE A 52 -13.88 13.02 14.24
C ILE A 52 -13.58 13.79 12.94
N ARG A 53 -12.82 14.86 13.03
CA ARG A 53 -12.38 15.66 11.89
C ARG A 53 -10.87 15.62 11.79
N TRP A 54 -10.37 15.18 10.63
CA TRP A 54 -8.96 15.13 10.32
C TRP A 54 -8.62 16.08 9.17
N LYS A 55 -7.38 16.52 9.16
CA LYS A 55 -6.75 17.21 8.04
C LYS A 55 -5.79 16.24 7.38
N MET A 56 -5.89 16.09 6.05
CA MET A 56 -4.91 15.36 5.25
C MET A 56 -4.14 16.35 4.39
N VAL A 57 -2.85 16.46 4.59
CA VAL A 57 -1.94 17.30 3.79
C VAL A 57 -1.23 16.47 2.74
N MET A 58 -0.90 17.09 1.60
CA MET A 58 -0.24 16.39 0.51
C MET A 58 0.61 17.35 -0.35
N PRO A 59 1.68 16.85 -0.98
CA PRO A 59 2.54 17.66 -1.85
C PRO A 59 1.95 17.87 -3.26
N TRP A 60 0.75 17.39 -3.52
CA TRP A 60 0.10 17.42 -4.82
C TRP A 60 -0.78 18.65 -4.99
N SER A 61 -0.73 19.26 -6.16
CA SER A 61 -1.67 20.32 -6.54
C SER A 61 -3.01 19.73 -6.98
N LYS A 62 -4.08 20.49 -6.80
CA LYS A 62 -5.40 20.15 -7.37
C LYS A 62 -5.29 19.95 -8.87
N GLY A 63 -6.00 18.96 -9.40
CA GLY A 63 -5.96 18.58 -10.81
C GLY A 63 -4.88 17.56 -11.16
N LEU A 64 -4.02 17.16 -10.19
CA LEU A 64 -3.17 16.00 -10.35
C LEU A 64 -3.89 14.74 -9.88
N LEU A 65 -3.68 13.63 -10.59
CA LEU A 65 -4.29 12.32 -10.28
C LEU A 65 -4.11 11.91 -8.80
N PHE A 66 -2.94 12.17 -8.24
CA PHE A 66 -2.66 11.83 -6.83
C PHE A 66 -3.51 12.60 -5.83
N TYR A 67 -3.82 13.88 -6.12
CA TYR A 67 -4.75 14.65 -5.32
C TYR A 67 -6.17 14.07 -5.42
N ASP A 68 -6.60 13.72 -6.63
CA ASP A 68 -7.95 13.19 -6.87
C ASP A 68 -8.14 11.82 -6.19
N ILE A 69 -7.14 10.94 -6.24
CA ILE A 69 -7.14 9.65 -5.54
C ILE A 69 -7.28 9.85 -4.04
N ALA A 70 -6.48 10.74 -3.44
CA ALA A 70 -6.56 11.04 -2.01
C ALA A 70 -7.90 11.66 -1.61
N SER A 71 -8.45 12.55 -2.44
CA SER A 71 -9.78 13.14 -2.22
C SER A 71 -10.87 12.09 -2.27
N HIS A 72 -10.81 11.18 -3.25
CA HIS A 72 -11.76 10.06 -3.36
C HIS A 72 -11.68 9.12 -2.14
N PHE A 73 -10.48 8.85 -1.64
CA PHE A 73 -10.29 8.12 -0.38
C PHE A 73 -10.99 8.82 0.79
N CYS A 74 -10.80 10.14 0.95
CA CYS A 74 -11.43 10.91 2.01
C CYS A 74 -12.97 10.84 1.94
N ASP A 75 -13.54 10.96 0.72
CA ASP A 75 -14.98 10.82 0.49
C ASP A 75 -15.48 9.41 0.80
N SER A 76 -14.73 8.39 0.43
CA SER A 76 -15.06 6.98 0.71
C SER A 76 -15.08 6.70 2.21
N VAL A 77 -14.10 7.22 2.96
CA VAL A 77 -14.04 7.10 4.43
C VAL A 77 -15.23 7.81 5.06
N ARG A 78 -15.58 9.01 4.60
CA ARG A 78 -16.73 9.76 5.09
C ARG A 78 -18.04 8.99 4.88
N LEU A 79 -18.22 8.40 3.68
CA LEU A 79 -19.40 7.58 3.37
C LEU A 79 -19.43 6.30 4.22
N ALA A 80 -18.35 5.55 4.28
CA ALA A 80 -18.24 4.29 5.03
C ALA A 80 -18.45 4.49 6.54
N SER A 81 -18.02 5.63 7.07
CA SER A 81 -18.21 5.99 8.49
C SER A 81 -19.55 6.65 8.80
N ALA A 82 -20.45 6.79 7.80
CA ALA A 82 -21.68 7.58 7.93
C ALA A 82 -21.41 9.02 8.41
N GLY A 83 -20.33 9.65 7.96
CA GLY A 83 -19.91 11.00 8.31
C GLY A 83 -19.29 11.15 9.70
N ARG A 84 -18.99 10.04 10.39
CA ARG A 84 -18.33 10.09 11.71
C ARG A 84 -16.84 10.46 11.61
N LEU A 85 -16.13 9.93 10.61
CA LEU A 85 -14.78 10.36 10.29
C LEU A 85 -14.80 11.19 9.01
N ASP A 86 -14.53 12.48 9.16
CA ASP A 86 -14.49 13.46 8.08
C ASP A 86 -13.04 13.92 7.90
N ILE A 87 -12.40 13.47 6.83
CA ILE A 87 -11.03 13.82 6.50
C ILE A 87 -11.05 14.88 5.40
N LYS A 88 -10.58 16.08 5.72
CA LYS A 88 -10.50 17.18 4.75
C LYS A 88 -9.14 17.15 4.03
N PRO A 89 -9.10 16.97 2.69
CA PRO A 89 -7.86 17.04 1.93
C PRO A 89 -7.42 18.50 1.70
N PHE A 90 -6.12 18.75 1.83
CA PHE A 90 -5.46 20.02 1.55
C PHE A 90 -4.36 19.81 0.52
N SER A 91 -4.43 20.55 -0.59
CA SER A 91 -3.41 20.50 -1.63
C SER A 91 -2.11 21.20 -1.21
N ALA A 92 -1.07 21.02 -2.00
CA ALA A 92 0.22 21.69 -1.81
C ALA A 92 0.04 23.19 -1.61
N GLY A 93 0.60 23.72 -0.53
CA GLY A 93 0.57 25.16 -0.21
C GLY A 93 -0.73 25.68 0.43
N GLU A 94 -1.80 24.86 0.54
CA GLU A 94 -3.04 25.32 1.21
C GLU A 94 -2.90 25.38 2.74
N LEU A 95 -2.23 24.42 3.35
CA LEU A 95 -2.01 24.35 4.80
C LEU A 95 -0.54 24.41 5.16
N VAL A 96 0.28 23.66 4.42
CA VAL A 96 1.73 23.62 4.54
C VAL A 96 2.38 23.59 3.16
N PRO A 97 3.63 24.05 3.00
CA PRO A 97 4.39 23.84 1.78
C PRO A 97 4.51 22.36 1.41
N ALA A 98 4.59 22.06 0.11
CA ALA A 98 4.61 20.68 -0.40
C ALA A 98 5.61 19.76 0.32
N MET A 99 6.84 20.26 0.54
CA MET A 99 7.92 19.47 1.15
C MET A 99 7.92 19.48 2.68
N GLU A 100 6.89 20.06 3.31
CA GLU A 100 6.68 20.05 4.76
C GLU A 100 5.56 19.09 5.18
N THR A 101 4.97 18.37 4.23
CA THR A 101 3.88 17.41 4.48
C THR A 101 4.26 16.37 5.55
N PHE A 102 5.46 15.79 5.44
CA PHE A 102 5.98 14.82 6.40
C PHE A 102 6.07 15.39 7.82
N ASP A 103 6.67 16.57 7.95
CA ASP A 103 6.87 17.21 9.26
C ASP A 103 5.54 17.64 9.88
N ALA A 104 4.59 18.09 9.07
CA ALA A 104 3.26 18.46 9.54
C ALA A 104 2.51 17.28 10.17
N VAL A 105 2.66 16.07 9.62
CA VAL A 105 2.05 14.85 10.18
C VAL A 105 2.84 14.36 11.39
N SER A 106 4.16 14.27 11.29
CA SER A 106 5.05 13.83 12.36
C SER A 106 4.87 14.64 13.65
N GLN A 107 4.64 15.96 13.51
CA GLN A 107 4.42 16.90 14.61
C GLN A 107 2.94 17.02 15.04
N GLY A 108 2.02 16.36 14.35
CA GLY A 108 0.58 16.39 14.66
C GLY A 108 -0.15 17.65 14.20
N THR A 109 0.45 18.53 13.40
CA THR A 109 -0.22 19.69 12.78
C THR A 109 -1.35 19.24 11.85
N ALA A 110 -1.13 18.11 11.16
CA ALA A 110 -2.14 17.37 10.41
C ALA A 110 -2.21 15.93 10.91
N GLN A 111 -3.40 15.33 10.87
CA GLN A 111 -3.63 13.96 11.35
C GLN A 111 -3.28 12.92 10.30
N ALA A 112 -3.24 13.29 9.02
CA ALA A 112 -2.91 12.41 7.91
C ALA A 112 -2.09 13.14 6.85
N GLY A 113 -1.30 12.38 6.12
CA GLY A 113 -0.59 12.81 4.91
C GLY A 113 -0.80 11.79 3.80
N HIS A 114 -0.77 12.25 2.56
CA HIS A 114 -0.69 11.40 1.39
C HIS A 114 0.45 11.91 0.52
N ASP A 115 1.53 11.17 0.47
CA ASP A 115 2.75 11.56 -0.21
C ASP A 115 3.49 10.38 -0.83
N TRP A 116 4.68 10.64 -1.37
CA TRP A 116 5.55 9.62 -1.92
C TRP A 116 6.82 9.50 -1.05
N PRO A 117 7.11 8.31 -0.48
CA PRO A 117 8.21 8.14 0.48
C PRO A 117 9.58 8.59 -0.04
N GLY A 118 9.82 8.51 -1.35
CA GLY A 118 11.08 8.90 -1.96
C GLY A 118 11.47 10.38 -1.78
N TYR A 119 10.53 11.25 -1.43
CA TYR A 119 10.83 12.65 -1.09
C TYR A 119 11.58 12.79 0.24
N TRP A 120 11.48 11.79 1.10
CA TRP A 120 12.01 11.83 2.47
C TRP A 120 13.38 11.19 2.62
N LYS A 121 14.10 10.94 1.50
CA LYS A 121 15.49 10.44 1.50
C LYS A 121 16.39 11.22 2.45
N GLY A 122 16.25 12.54 2.54
CA GLY A 122 17.03 13.39 3.42
C GLY A 122 16.76 13.19 4.92
N LYS A 123 15.63 12.56 5.29
CA LYS A 123 15.32 12.23 6.68
C LYS A 123 15.85 10.83 7.07
N ASN A 124 15.65 9.87 6.19
CA ASN A 124 16.24 8.53 6.28
C ASN A 124 16.27 7.93 4.86
N GLU A 125 17.42 7.42 4.46
CA GLU A 125 17.63 6.85 3.13
C GLU A 125 16.73 5.63 2.85
N ALA A 126 16.34 4.90 3.91
CA ALA A 126 15.46 3.73 3.80
C ALA A 126 14.07 4.06 3.23
N PHE A 127 13.61 5.31 3.30
CA PHE A 127 12.34 5.72 2.66
C PHE A 127 12.32 5.45 1.16
N VAL A 128 13.47 5.52 0.49
CA VAL A 128 13.55 5.27 -0.95
C VAL A 128 13.19 3.82 -1.30
N ALA A 129 13.50 2.86 -0.41
CA ALA A 129 13.14 1.46 -0.63
C ALA A 129 11.62 1.23 -0.68
N PHE A 130 10.83 2.08 -0.01
CA PHE A 130 9.36 2.04 -0.04
C PHE A 130 8.74 2.89 -1.15
N ALA A 131 9.55 3.55 -1.95
CA ALA A 131 9.12 4.41 -3.05
C ALA A 131 9.34 3.72 -4.41
N SER A 132 10.57 3.78 -4.90
CA SER A 132 10.96 3.11 -6.13
C SER A 132 12.45 2.78 -6.12
N VAL A 133 12.75 1.53 -6.37
CA VAL A 133 14.12 1.04 -6.54
C VAL A 133 14.37 0.88 -8.04
N PRO A 134 15.36 1.56 -8.63
CA PRO A 134 15.69 1.37 -10.04
C PRO A 134 15.93 -0.11 -10.35
N PHE A 135 15.24 -0.65 -11.38
CA PHE A 135 15.26 -2.06 -11.76
C PHE A 135 14.78 -3.03 -10.65
N GLY A 136 14.02 -2.53 -9.67
CA GLY A 136 13.45 -3.31 -8.58
C GLY A 136 12.18 -4.06 -8.99
N LEU A 137 11.31 -4.28 -8.00
CA LEU A 137 10.05 -4.98 -8.20
C LEU A 137 9.09 -4.13 -9.05
N ASP A 138 8.28 -4.80 -9.87
CA ASP A 138 7.11 -4.18 -10.49
C ASP A 138 5.97 -3.97 -9.45
N ALA A 139 4.84 -3.42 -9.88
CA ALA A 139 3.73 -3.12 -8.99
C ALA A 139 3.15 -4.35 -8.28
N GLU A 140 3.09 -5.50 -8.98
CA GLU A 140 2.59 -6.75 -8.40
C GLU A 140 3.58 -7.29 -7.36
N GLY A 141 4.85 -7.36 -7.71
CA GLY A 141 5.92 -7.78 -6.80
C GLY A 141 6.02 -6.88 -5.55
N TYR A 142 5.81 -5.57 -5.72
CA TYR A 142 5.76 -4.62 -4.61
C TYR A 142 4.57 -4.89 -3.68
N ASN A 143 3.38 -5.16 -4.22
CA ASN A 143 2.21 -5.51 -3.43
C ASN A 143 2.42 -6.82 -2.66
N ILE A 144 2.98 -7.84 -3.30
CA ILE A 144 3.31 -9.11 -2.64
C ILE A 144 4.31 -8.87 -1.51
N TRP A 145 5.34 -8.07 -1.75
CA TRP A 145 6.30 -7.74 -0.71
C TRP A 145 5.66 -6.99 0.46
N LEU A 146 4.88 -5.95 0.19
CA LEU A 146 4.24 -5.15 1.23
C LEU A 146 3.26 -5.97 2.06
N TYR A 147 2.35 -6.74 1.44
CA TYR A 147 1.24 -7.36 2.15
C TYR A 147 1.51 -8.80 2.62
N GLU A 148 2.46 -9.51 1.98
CA GLU A 148 2.68 -10.94 2.23
C GLU A 148 4.10 -11.27 2.73
N LYS A 149 5.05 -10.34 2.63
CA LYS A 149 6.46 -10.58 2.90
C LYS A 149 7.08 -9.62 3.92
N GLY A 150 6.26 -8.97 4.74
CA GLY A 150 6.72 -8.13 5.84
C GLY A 150 7.10 -6.70 5.46
N GLY A 151 6.89 -6.29 4.19
CA GLY A 151 7.24 -4.93 3.77
C GLY A 151 6.44 -3.85 4.50
N ALA A 152 5.15 -4.11 4.81
CA ALA A 152 4.32 -3.17 5.55
C ALA A 152 4.77 -3.01 7.01
N GLU A 153 5.21 -4.07 7.66
CA GLU A 153 5.78 -4.03 9.00
C GLU A 153 7.07 -3.21 9.00
N MET A 154 7.98 -3.48 8.06
CA MET A 154 9.24 -2.72 7.92
C MET A 154 8.96 -1.22 7.66
N MET A 155 7.96 -0.92 6.83
CA MET A 155 7.54 0.45 6.57
C MET A 155 7.04 1.12 7.85
N ASN A 156 6.22 0.44 8.64
CA ASN A 156 5.72 0.97 9.90
C ASN A 156 6.81 1.13 10.96
N ASP A 157 7.79 0.24 11.02
CA ASP A 157 8.97 0.39 11.90
C ASP A 157 9.78 1.65 11.54
N LEU A 158 9.90 1.96 10.24
CA LEU A 158 10.57 3.18 9.79
C LEU A 158 9.77 4.44 10.12
N TYR A 159 8.48 4.49 9.75
CA TYR A 159 7.61 5.65 10.00
C TYR A 159 7.34 5.86 11.50
N GLY A 160 7.32 4.78 12.29
CA GLY A 160 7.16 4.83 13.73
C GLY A 160 8.25 5.62 14.46
N GLN A 161 9.47 5.68 13.90
CA GLN A 161 10.56 6.53 14.40
C GLN A 161 10.23 8.03 14.32
N PHE A 162 9.25 8.39 13.51
CA PHE A 162 8.79 9.76 13.27
C PHE A 162 7.36 10.00 13.81
N ASN A 163 6.89 9.18 14.77
CA ASN A 163 5.55 9.30 15.36
C ASN A 163 4.42 9.15 14.33
N MET A 164 4.58 8.27 13.35
CA MET A 164 3.61 8.04 12.27
C MET A 164 3.31 6.56 12.09
N VAL A 165 2.11 6.27 11.58
CA VAL A 165 1.72 4.96 11.04
C VAL A 165 1.57 5.10 9.53
N ALA A 166 2.18 4.20 8.79
CA ALA A 166 2.14 4.20 7.33
C ALA A 166 1.20 3.10 6.81
N LEU A 167 0.42 3.46 5.81
CA LEU A 167 -0.44 2.56 5.06
C LEU A 167 -0.14 2.72 3.57
N PRO A 168 0.04 1.62 2.82
CA PRO A 168 0.18 1.71 1.37
C PRO A 168 -1.07 2.34 0.75
N GLY A 169 -0.89 3.46 0.04
CA GLY A 169 -1.99 4.24 -0.54
C GLY A 169 -2.22 4.01 -2.03
N GLY A 170 -1.31 3.33 -2.70
CA GLY A 170 -1.38 3.04 -4.14
C GLY A 170 -0.01 3.03 -4.81
N GLN A 171 -0.01 2.74 -6.09
CA GLN A 171 1.19 2.69 -6.93
C GLN A 171 0.90 3.28 -8.31
N CYS A 172 1.93 3.88 -8.93
CA CYS A 172 1.84 4.43 -10.27
C CYS A 172 2.08 3.41 -11.39
N GLY A 173 2.47 2.18 -11.05
CA GLY A 173 2.93 1.19 -12.00
C GLY A 173 4.35 1.45 -12.49
N GLN A 174 4.69 0.91 -13.67
CA GLN A 174 6.01 1.09 -14.26
C GLN A 174 6.15 2.47 -14.89
N GLU A 175 7.21 3.17 -14.55
CA GLU A 175 7.56 4.46 -15.13
C GLU A 175 8.74 4.34 -16.09
N LEU A 176 8.78 5.22 -17.09
CA LEU A 176 9.93 5.35 -17.96
C LEU A 176 11.11 5.95 -17.20
N GLY A 177 12.30 5.37 -17.35
CA GLY A 177 13.49 5.82 -16.64
C GLY A 177 13.95 7.23 -17.01
N LEU A 178 13.60 7.73 -18.22
CA LEU A 178 13.99 9.05 -18.67
C LEU A 178 13.02 9.62 -19.71
N PHE A 179 12.54 10.85 -19.47
CA PHE A 179 11.96 11.73 -20.49
C PHE A 179 12.97 12.81 -20.81
N SER A 180 13.40 12.91 -22.06
CA SER A 180 14.45 13.85 -22.45
C SER A 180 14.21 14.41 -23.85
N ASN A 181 14.59 15.67 -24.04
CA ASN A 181 14.68 16.32 -25.36
C ASN A 181 16.00 16.01 -26.07
N LYS A 182 16.91 15.26 -25.43
CA LYS A 182 18.16 14.79 -26.00
C LYS A 182 18.19 13.28 -25.96
N ARG A 183 18.59 12.65 -27.05
CA ARG A 183 18.76 11.19 -27.11
C ARG A 183 20.02 10.79 -26.35
N ALA A 184 19.90 9.89 -25.37
CA ALA A 184 21.01 9.22 -24.71
C ALA A 184 21.05 7.75 -25.22
N THR A 185 22.17 7.30 -25.73
CA THR A 185 22.38 5.95 -26.25
C THR A 185 23.53 5.20 -25.59
N LYS A 186 24.36 5.90 -24.84
CA LYS A 186 25.48 5.40 -24.05
C LYS A 186 25.64 6.20 -22.78
N MET A 187 26.32 5.63 -21.78
CA MET A 187 26.49 6.24 -20.46
C MET A 187 27.14 7.62 -20.51
N SER A 188 28.09 7.83 -21.43
CA SER A 188 28.74 9.14 -21.57
C SER A 188 27.82 10.28 -22.04
N ASP A 189 26.64 9.95 -22.58
CA ASP A 189 25.69 10.95 -23.06
C ASP A 189 24.99 11.67 -21.88
N PHE A 190 25.02 11.09 -20.69
CA PHE A 190 24.48 11.72 -19.48
C PHE A 190 25.36 12.83 -18.92
N LYS A 191 26.64 12.86 -19.29
CA LYS A 191 27.59 13.87 -18.80
C LYS A 191 27.11 15.29 -19.15
N GLY A 192 26.89 16.10 -18.12
CA GLY A 192 26.42 17.49 -18.27
C GLY A 192 24.94 17.64 -18.64
N MET A 193 24.14 16.54 -18.64
CA MET A 193 22.70 16.63 -18.73
C MET A 193 22.12 17.16 -17.40
N ARG A 194 21.15 18.06 -17.49
CA ARG A 194 20.34 18.43 -16.33
C ARG A 194 19.13 17.50 -16.24
N VAL A 195 19.06 16.72 -15.18
CA VAL A 195 18.03 15.69 -14.98
C VAL A 195 17.32 15.94 -13.66
N ARG A 196 15.99 16.09 -13.70
CA ARG A 196 15.19 16.13 -12.48
C ARG A 196 14.72 14.71 -12.16
N THR A 197 15.23 14.12 -11.07
CA THR A 197 14.83 12.82 -10.59
C THR A 197 15.00 12.72 -9.07
N PRO A 198 14.14 12.00 -8.35
CA PRO A 198 14.26 11.83 -6.90
C PRO A 198 14.93 10.49 -6.54
N GLY A 199 15.19 10.31 -5.23
CA GLY A 199 15.60 9.03 -4.65
C GLY A 199 17.00 8.59 -5.12
N TRP A 200 17.21 7.28 -5.19
CA TRP A 200 18.49 6.69 -5.62
C TRP A 200 18.79 6.89 -7.10
N TYR A 201 17.77 7.12 -7.93
CA TYR A 201 18.00 7.42 -9.34
C TYR A 201 18.78 8.74 -9.55
N MET A 202 18.60 9.70 -8.63
CA MET A 202 19.42 10.93 -8.62
C MET A 202 20.91 10.61 -8.40
N ASP A 203 21.23 9.70 -7.48
CA ASP A 203 22.62 9.32 -7.22
C ASP A 203 23.24 8.62 -8.43
N ILE A 204 22.47 7.75 -9.10
CA ILE A 204 22.90 7.11 -10.35
C ILE A 204 23.20 8.15 -11.42
N MET A 205 22.31 9.13 -11.62
CA MET A 205 22.49 10.19 -12.62
C MET A 205 23.71 11.07 -12.30
N ASN A 206 23.88 11.45 -11.03
CA ASN A 206 25.05 12.21 -10.59
C ASN A 206 26.36 11.44 -10.84
N ASN A 207 26.40 10.14 -10.56
CA ASN A 207 27.56 9.28 -10.83
C ASN A 207 27.87 9.14 -12.32
N LEU A 208 26.86 9.31 -13.19
CA LEU A 208 27.05 9.38 -14.65
C LEU A 208 27.46 10.77 -15.16
N GLY A 209 27.59 11.74 -14.25
CA GLY A 209 27.99 13.11 -14.56
C GLY A 209 26.86 14.02 -15.03
N ALA A 210 25.60 13.63 -14.79
CA ALA A 210 24.44 14.51 -14.90
C ALA A 210 24.37 15.45 -13.67
N SER A 211 23.54 16.49 -13.74
CA SER A 211 23.33 17.46 -12.65
C SER A 211 21.84 17.81 -12.51
#